data_5c97b4915232c5c28c62a8772fa377f5
#
_entry.id   5c97b4915232c5c28c62a8772fa377f5
#
_cell.length_a   1.000
_cell.length_b   1.000
_cell.length_c   1.000
_cell.angle_alpha   90.00
_cell.angle_beta   90.00
_cell.angle_gamma   90.00
#
_symmetry.space_group_name_H-M   'P 1'
#
loop_
_entity.id
_entity.type
_entity.pdbx_description
1 polymer ?
#
loop_
_entity_poly.entity_id
_entity_poly.type
_entity_poly.pdbx_seq_one_letter_code
_entity_poly.pdbx_strand_id
1 'polypeptide(L)'
;FILSKKEFENRNYDLSKEYLEEIIDIDANDTYSSLARIKVSLIHIENKNYDMALNTLEKVAMKNAFKQIIAEIKGDIFKYKGDKEKSLKFYNEAIDASAINNENLLMKKNSVKN
;
A
#
# COMPACT_ATOMS: atom_id res chain seq x y z
N PHE A 1 1.23 1.28 16.91
CA PHE A 1 1.58 2.07 15.71
C PHE A 1 2.46 3.30 15.99
N ILE A 2 2.39 3.88 17.17
CA ILE A 2 3.22 5.06 17.50
C ILE A 2 4.71 4.73 17.43
N LEU A 3 5.14 3.61 17.99
CA LEU A 3 6.53 3.16 17.91
C LEU A 3 6.93 2.84 16.46
N SER A 4 6.05 2.15 15.73
CA SER A 4 6.30 1.83 14.32
C SER A 4 6.51 3.09 13.49
N LYS A 5 5.68 4.12 13.70
CA LYS A 5 5.81 5.39 12.99
C LYS A 5 7.15 6.07 13.30
N LYS A 6 7.54 6.10 14.56
CA LYS A 6 8.81 6.70 14.99
C LYS A 6 10.01 5.99 14.35
N GLU A 7 10.00 4.66 14.34
CA GLU A 7 11.06 3.88 13.72
C GLU A 7 11.13 4.09 12.22
N PHE A 8 9.97 4.22 11.56
CA PHE A 8 9.91 4.53 10.14
C PHE A 8 10.52 5.91 9.85
N GLU A 9 10.19 6.93 10.65
CA GLU A 9 10.74 8.28 10.50
C GLU A 9 12.25 8.29 10.67
N ASN A 10 12.79 7.42 11.53
CA ASN A 10 14.23 7.25 11.74
C ASN A 10 14.88 6.32 10.72
N ARG A 11 14.13 5.86 9.71
CA ARG A 11 14.56 4.91 8.69
C ARG A 11 14.99 3.55 9.24
N ASN A 12 14.47 3.17 10.41
CA ASN A 12 14.66 1.83 10.96
C ASN A 12 13.52 0.93 10.51
N TYR A 13 13.50 0.63 9.21
CA TYR A 13 12.39 -0.08 8.57
C TYR A 13 12.25 -1.53 9.06
N ASP A 14 13.35 -2.19 9.36
CA ASP A 14 13.32 -3.59 9.80
C ASP A 14 12.61 -3.71 11.16
N LEU A 15 12.90 -2.81 12.10
CA LEU A 15 12.25 -2.82 13.39
C LEU A 15 10.77 -2.45 13.30
N SER A 16 10.44 -1.46 12.47
CA SER A 16 9.04 -1.09 12.21
C SER A 16 8.25 -2.26 11.63
N LYS A 17 8.84 -2.97 10.68
CA LYS A 17 8.23 -4.14 10.07
C LYS A 17 8.00 -5.25 11.09
N GLU A 18 8.95 -5.47 11.98
CA GLU A 18 8.83 -6.47 13.04
C GLU A 18 7.64 -6.18 13.96
N TYR A 19 7.48 -4.93 14.42
CA TYR A 19 6.33 -4.54 15.23
C TYR A 19 5.00 -4.76 14.49
N LEU A 20 4.95 -4.42 13.22
CA LEU A 20 3.73 -4.58 12.42
C LEU A 20 3.41 -6.06 12.18
N GLU A 21 4.41 -6.89 11.99
CA GLU A 21 4.23 -8.34 11.83
C GLU A 21 3.70 -8.98 13.11
N GLU A 22 4.10 -8.50 14.28
CA GLU A 22 3.53 -8.96 15.56
C GLU A 22 2.03 -8.66 15.62
N ILE A 23 1.58 -7.50 15.16
CA ILE A 23 0.16 -7.15 15.12
C ILE A 23 -0.60 -8.10 14.18
N ILE A 24 -0.02 -8.43 13.04
CA ILE A 24 -0.60 -9.36 12.07
C ILE A 24 -0.76 -10.75 12.69
N ASP A 25 0.24 -11.22 13.42
CA ASP A 25 0.23 -12.55 14.05
C ASP A 25 -0.82 -12.67 15.16
N ILE A 26 -1.10 -11.55 15.87
CA ILE A 26 -2.09 -11.56 16.95
C ILE A 26 -3.50 -11.74 16.40
N ASP A 27 -3.84 -11.03 15.33
CA ASP A 27 -5.19 -11.12 14.74
C ASP A 27 -5.14 -10.88 13.24
N ALA A 28 -5.00 -11.97 12.48
CA ALA A 28 -4.78 -11.92 11.04
C ALA A 28 -6.00 -11.44 10.23
N ASN A 29 -7.19 -11.41 10.84
CA ASN A 29 -8.44 -11.18 10.10
C ASN A 29 -9.13 -9.87 10.43
N ASP A 30 -8.57 -9.04 11.30
CA ASP A 30 -9.20 -7.79 11.70
C ASP A 30 -8.71 -6.58 10.92
N THR A 31 -9.29 -5.42 11.24
CA THR A 31 -8.95 -4.14 10.65
C THR A 31 -7.50 -3.76 10.93
N TYR A 32 -7.03 -3.98 12.16
CA TYR A 32 -5.66 -3.62 12.54
C TYR A 32 -4.63 -4.46 11.79
N SER A 33 -4.89 -5.74 11.64
CA SER A 33 -4.03 -6.63 10.87
C SER A 33 -3.95 -6.19 9.39
N SER A 34 -5.10 -5.85 8.81
CA SER A 34 -5.16 -5.36 7.43
C SER A 34 -4.38 -4.06 7.27
N LEU A 35 -4.56 -3.10 8.19
CA LEU A 35 -3.80 -1.85 8.19
C LEU A 35 -2.30 -2.10 8.36
N ALA A 36 -1.92 -3.03 9.24
CA ALA A 36 -0.52 -3.38 9.46
C ALA A 36 0.11 -3.94 8.18
N ARG A 37 -0.59 -4.80 7.45
CA ARG A 37 -0.11 -5.33 6.17
C ARG A 37 0.07 -4.22 5.13
N ILE A 38 -0.86 -3.27 5.07
CA ILE A 38 -0.74 -2.12 4.18
C ILE A 38 0.53 -1.31 4.54
N LYS A 39 0.78 -1.06 5.83
CA LYS A 39 1.98 -0.35 6.26
C LYS A 39 3.26 -1.13 5.94
N VAL A 40 3.26 -2.45 6.10
CA VAL A 40 4.39 -3.29 5.72
C VAL A 40 4.66 -3.18 4.21
N SER A 41 3.61 -3.17 3.39
CA SER A 41 3.80 -2.99 1.94
C SER A 41 4.46 -1.65 1.61
N LEU A 42 4.08 -0.58 2.31
CA LEU A 42 4.70 0.74 2.13
C LEU A 42 6.18 0.73 2.53
N ILE A 43 6.54 0.01 3.58
CA ILE A 43 7.94 -0.17 3.99
C ILE A 43 8.72 -0.90 2.89
N HIS A 44 8.16 -1.94 2.31
CA HIS A 44 8.80 -2.64 1.19
C HIS A 44 9.01 -1.71 -0.01
N ILE A 45 8.06 -0.83 -0.30
CA ILE A 45 8.20 0.16 -1.38
C ILE A 45 9.37 1.11 -1.08
N GLU A 46 9.49 1.60 0.15
CA GLU A 46 10.61 2.46 0.54
C GLU A 46 11.96 1.77 0.35
N ASN A 47 12.02 0.47 0.58
CA ASN A 47 13.20 -0.35 0.37
C ASN A 47 13.34 -0.83 -1.07
N LYS A 48 12.48 -0.39 -1.98
CA LYS A 48 12.44 -0.80 -3.40
C LYS A 48 12.19 -2.30 -3.60
N ASN A 49 11.59 -2.96 -2.63
CA ASN A 49 11.19 -4.37 -2.69
C ASN A 49 9.76 -4.49 -3.20
N TYR A 50 9.55 -4.16 -4.46
CA TYR A 50 8.22 -4.01 -5.05
C TYR A 50 7.44 -5.33 -5.11
N ASP A 51 8.10 -6.43 -5.41
CA ASP A 51 7.43 -7.73 -5.48
C ASP A 51 6.96 -8.19 -4.08
N MET A 52 7.76 -7.94 -3.06
CA MET A 52 7.38 -8.22 -1.68
C MET A 52 6.21 -7.33 -1.24
N ALA A 53 6.20 -6.07 -1.67
CA ALA A 53 5.07 -5.17 -1.40
C ALA A 53 3.78 -5.70 -2.02
N LEU A 54 3.82 -6.15 -3.26
CA LEU A 54 2.65 -6.75 -3.92
C LEU A 54 2.17 -8.00 -3.19
N ASN A 55 3.08 -8.88 -2.80
CA ASN A 55 2.73 -10.09 -2.05
C ASN A 55 2.04 -9.75 -0.72
N THR A 56 2.54 -8.75 -0.03
CA THR A 56 1.96 -8.31 1.25
C THR A 56 0.54 -7.79 1.06
N LEU A 57 0.30 -7.01 0.00
CA LEU A 57 -1.04 -6.51 -0.30
C LEU A 57 -2.02 -7.64 -0.62
N GLU A 58 -1.56 -8.69 -1.30
CA GLU A 58 -2.42 -9.85 -1.62
C GLU A 58 -2.90 -10.59 -0.36
N LYS A 59 -2.17 -10.49 0.74
CA LYS A 59 -2.52 -11.15 2.00
C LYS A 59 -3.48 -10.35 2.87
N VAL A 60 -3.86 -9.13 2.48
CA VAL A 60 -4.81 -8.32 3.24
C VAL A 60 -6.17 -9.02 3.25
N ALA A 61 -6.69 -9.31 4.45
CA ALA A 61 -7.95 -10.06 4.60
C ALA A 61 -9.17 -9.22 4.21
N MET A 62 -9.18 -7.94 4.59
CA MET A 62 -10.31 -7.05 4.34
C MET A 62 -10.14 -6.27 3.04
N LYS A 63 -9.99 -6.98 1.92
CA LYS A 63 -9.70 -6.36 0.62
C LYS A 63 -10.78 -5.40 0.16
N ASN A 64 -12.05 -5.73 0.40
CA ASN A 64 -13.14 -4.85 -0.04
C ASN A 64 -13.17 -3.53 0.72
N ALA A 65 -12.90 -3.58 2.04
CA ALA A 65 -12.86 -2.38 2.87
C ALA A 65 -11.72 -1.44 2.49
N PHE A 66 -10.60 -1.98 2.01
CA PHE A 66 -9.40 -1.21 1.67
C PHE A 66 -9.13 -1.19 0.16
N LYS A 67 -10.15 -1.45 -0.65
CA LYS A 67 -10.01 -1.58 -2.11
C LYS A 67 -9.36 -0.36 -2.75
N GLN A 68 -9.80 0.83 -2.37
CA GLN A 68 -9.26 2.07 -2.94
C GLN A 68 -7.78 2.22 -2.65
N ILE A 69 -7.38 2.09 -1.37
CA ILE A 69 -5.99 2.30 -0.99
C ILE A 69 -5.08 1.21 -1.54
N ILE A 70 -5.54 -0.04 -1.55
CA ILE A 70 -4.77 -1.15 -2.14
C ILE A 70 -4.52 -0.90 -3.62
N ALA A 71 -5.55 -0.50 -4.37
CA ALA A 71 -5.41 -0.21 -5.79
C ALA A 71 -4.47 0.97 -6.03
N GLU A 72 -4.58 2.02 -5.22
CA GLU A 72 -3.68 3.18 -5.33
C GLU A 72 -2.23 2.78 -5.11
N ILE A 73 -1.95 1.98 -4.08
CA ILE A 73 -0.58 1.51 -3.77
C ILE A 73 -0.05 0.65 -4.92
N LYS A 74 -0.88 -0.23 -5.47
CA LYS A 74 -0.49 -1.04 -6.64
C LYS A 74 -0.15 -0.15 -7.84
N GLY A 75 -0.94 0.88 -8.07
CA GLY A 75 -0.63 1.88 -9.10
C GLY A 75 0.72 2.53 -8.89
N ASP A 76 1.02 2.91 -7.67
CA ASP A 76 2.33 3.49 -7.31
C ASP A 76 3.46 2.49 -7.56
N ILE A 77 3.29 1.24 -7.17
CA ILE A 77 4.29 0.19 -7.37
C ILE A 77 4.63 0.02 -8.85
N PHE A 78 3.61 -0.12 -9.70
CA PHE A 78 3.83 -0.31 -11.13
C PHE A 78 4.39 0.93 -11.80
N LYS A 79 4.05 2.12 -11.29
CA LYS A 79 4.70 3.36 -11.75
C LYS A 79 6.20 3.32 -11.47
N TYR A 80 6.61 2.94 -10.25
CA TYR A 80 8.03 2.82 -9.90
C TYR A 80 8.73 1.73 -10.69
N LYS A 81 8.03 0.65 -11.05
CA LYS A 81 8.58 -0.41 -11.89
C LYS A 81 8.66 -0.02 -13.37
N GLY A 82 8.10 1.12 -13.75
CA GLY A 82 8.09 1.58 -15.13
C GLY A 82 6.98 0.96 -15.99
N ASP A 83 6.04 0.25 -15.41
CA ASP A 83 4.91 -0.36 -16.11
C ASP A 83 3.72 0.61 -16.10
N LYS A 84 3.69 1.50 -17.09
CA LYS A 84 2.65 2.53 -17.20
C LYS A 84 1.27 1.95 -17.37
N GLU A 85 1.14 0.90 -18.16
CA GLU A 85 -0.15 0.28 -18.46
C GLU A 85 -0.81 -0.28 -17.19
N LYS A 86 -0.07 -1.05 -16.41
CA LYS A 86 -0.58 -1.59 -15.15
C LYS A 86 -0.81 -0.50 -14.12
N SER A 87 0.07 0.51 -14.07
CA SER A 87 -0.11 1.65 -13.17
C SER A 87 -1.44 2.35 -13.44
N LEU A 88 -1.74 2.65 -14.70
CA LEU A 88 -3.01 3.27 -15.09
C LEU A 88 -4.21 2.39 -14.74
N LYS A 89 -4.11 1.09 -14.98
CA LYS A 89 -5.17 0.14 -14.62
C LYS A 89 -5.53 0.24 -13.15
N PHE A 90 -4.53 0.21 -12.27
CA PHE A 90 -4.77 0.23 -10.83
C PHE A 90 -5.21 1.60 -10.33
N TYR A 91 -4.70 2.69 -10.88
CA TYR A 91 -5.22 4.02 -10.54
C TYR A 91 -6.69 4.17 -10.96
N ASN A 92 -7.08 3.63 -12.11
CA ASN A 92 -8.48 3.63 -12.53
C ASN A 92 -9.34 2.80 -11.56
N GLU A 93 -8.86 1.65 -11.10
CA GLU A 93 -9.56 0.87 -10.09
C GLU A 93 -9.74 1.65 -8.78
N ALA A 94 -8.72 2.39 -8.37
CA ALA A 94 -8.79 3.23 -7.17
C ALA A 94 -9.82 4.35 -7.34
N ILE A 95 -9.83 5.00 -8.50
CA ILE A 95 -10.80 6.06 -8.81
C ILE A 95 -12.23 5.50 -8.78
N ASP A 96 -12.45 4.33 -9.38
CA ASP A 96 -13.76 3.69 -9.41
C ASP A 96 -14.23 3.27 -8.01
N ALA A 97 -13.31 2.90 -7.13
CA ALA A 97 -13.62 2.53 -5.76
C ALA A 97 -13.82 3.74 -4.84
N SER A 98 -13.46 4.94 -5.29
CA SER A 98 -13.61 6.16 -4.50
C SER A 98 -15.07 6.59 -4.45
N ALA A 99 -15.56 6.90 -3.23
CA ALA A 99 -16.94 7.34 -3.05
C ALA A 99 -17.19 8.75 -3.54
N ILE A 100 -16.14 9.55 -3.70
CA ILE A 100 -16.21 10.93 -4.14
C ILE A 100 -15.14 11.19 -5.19
N ASN A 101 -15.27 12.31 -5.90
CA ASN A 101 -14.24 12.74 -6.84
C ASN A 101 -12.92 12.97 -6.10
N ASN A 102 -11.90 12.24 -6.45
CA ASN A 102 -10.60 12.27 -5.76
C ASN A 102 -9.54 12.90 -6.65
N GLU A 103 -9.26 14.17 -6.43
CA GLU A 103 -8.29 14.92 -7.25
C GLU A 103 -6.88 14.36 -7.14
N ASN A 104 -6.48 13.86 -5.97
CA ASN A 104 -5.16 13.27 -5.79
C ASN A 104 -4.95 12.05 -6.68
N LEU A 105 -5.97 11.19 -6.78
CA LEU A 105 -5.92 10.02 -7.66
C LEU A 105 -5.88 10.43 -9.14
N LEU A 106 -6.64 11.45 -9.51
CA LEU A 106 -6.61 11.98 -10.87
C LEU A 106 -5.24 12.54 -11.22
N MET A 107 -4.61 13.26 -10.30
CA MET A 107 -3.26 13.78 -10.48
C MET A 107 -2.23 12.65 -10.63
N LYS A 108 -2.32 11.60 -9.83
CA LYS A 108 -1.45 10.43 -9.94
C LYS A 108 -1.62 9.75 -11.30
N LYS A 109 -2.86 9.53 -11.72
CA LYS A 109 -3.17 8.95 -13.02
C LYS A 109 -2.57 9.79 -14.15
N ASN A 110 -2.77 11.11 -14.11
CA ASN A 110 -2.27 12.01 -15.14
C ASN A 110 -0.75 12.04 -15.18
N SER A 111 -0.08 11.90 -14.04
CA SER A 111 1.38 11.87 -13.99
C SER A 111 1.97 10.65 -14.72
N VAL A 112 1.23 9.54 -14.76
CA VAL A 112 1.66 8.33 -15.48
C VAL A 112 1.55 8.51 -16.98
N LYS A 113 0.50 9.18 -17.45
CA LYS A 113 0.26 9.42 -18.88
C LYS A 113 1.33 10.30 -19.52
N ASN A 114 1.89 11.21 -18.74
CA ASN A 114 2.91 12.13 -19.21
C ASN A 114 4.31 11.55 -19.03
#